data_4b164087896d430fef87229de4ba76b5
#
_entry.id   4b164087896d430fef87229de4ba76b5
#
_cell.length_a   1.000
_cell.length_b   1.000
_cell.length_c   1.000
_cell.angle_alpha   90.00
_cell.angle_beta   90.00
_cell.angle_gamma   90.00
#
_symmetry.space_group_name_H-M   'P 1'
#
loop_
_entity.id
_entity.type
_entity.pdbx_description
1 polymer ?
#
loop_
_entity_poly.entity_id
_entity_poly.type
_entity_poly.pdbx_seq_one_letter_code
_entity_poly.pdbx_strand_id
1 'polypeptide(L)'
;AREFDSLIFQKDPTGLIKPAFFMSNILIYFIVLYGIIIKGVVYYIQEVFTMKVTTSRSKNSESFYIAKSFINNKGKSTSVNVRKLGTLKELLLEHGPTRDDVMKWAKEEARIETLKYKKEQQAKAVQITFRSDQKPDYNQQVFYRGGYLFPQAFYYRLQLDKICRKLRDKHNFKYDINAILSDLIYARILEPDSKRSSYKTASEFLEKPSYQLHDIYRALDVLGNECDFIQSEVYKNSHLPGKRNDRILYYDCTNYFFEIEQEDGDKKYGKCKEHRPNPIIQMGMFMDGDGIPLAFSLFPGNANEQASLKPLEEKVLQDFGCTKFIYCSDAGLGSEAIKKINHAGERAFIVTQSIKKLNKDDKKWALDRTGFKRVSDDTPVDLSEIPEDDNGLYYKDEPYTPRTLHQRLIVTYSPKYAGYQKTIRDAQVERAEKMLNSGKVKKERRNPGDPARFIGKTAVTEDGEAAEIHPYLDTDKIEQEALYDGMYAVTTDLLDDDVKGILKVSEGRWKIEECFRIMKTDFEARPVFLRDDIRIKAHFLICFLSLVIYRYLERELKYAFTCETILDKLKTINFADIQEQGFIPLYTRDRLTDALHEICGFDTDYKFITKSHMKTIQKKSKGRK
;
A
#
# COMPACT_ATOMS: atom_id res chain seq x y z
N ALA A 1 29.31 5.16 -34.27
CA ALA A 1 28.77 3.90 -34.81
C ALA A 1 29.61 2.64 -34.42
N ARG A 2 30.84 2.82 -33.88
CA ARG A 2 31.70 1.69 -33.47
C ARG A 2 31.67 1.39 -31.96
N GLU A 3 31.04 2.20 -31.15
CA GLU A 3 30.92 1.96 -29.68
C GLU A 3 29.58 1.33 -29.27
N PHE A 4 28.62 1.16 -30.19
CA PHE A 4 27.30 0.58 -29.90
C PHE A 4 27.25 -0.95 -30.03
N ASP A 5 28.22 -1.57 -30.72
CA ASP A 5 28.21 -3.03 -30.97
C ASP A 5 28.74 -3.86 -29.79
N SER A 6 29.41 -3.24 -28.79
CA SER A 6 29.97 -3.98 -27.65
C SER A 6 28.99 -4.20 -26.48
N LEU A 7 27.80 -3.57 -26.52
CA LEU A 7 26.80 -3.64 -25.43
C LEU A 7 25.63 -4.62 -25.68
N ILE A 8 25.58 -5.25 -26.87
CA ILE A 8 24.41 -6.04 -27.29
C ILE A 8 24.60 -7.56 -27.12
N PHE A 9 25.81 -8.06 -27.00
CA PHE A 9 26.06 -9.49 -26.89
C PHE A 9 27.06 -9.87 -25.80
N GLN A 10 26.61 -10.56 -24.75
CA GLN A 10 27.48 -11.31 -23.84
C GLN A 10 27.62 -12.75 -24.31
N LYS A 11 28.87 -13.20 -24.53
CA LYS A 11 29.18 -14.60 -24.82
C LYS A 11 29.31 -15.40 -23.53
N ASP A 12 28.65 -16.55 -23.44
CA ASP A 12 28.89 -17.53 -22.40
C ASP A 12 30.11 -18.41 -22.73
N PRO A 13 30.63 -19.21 -21.77
CA PRO A 13 31.80 -20.07 -22.01
C PRO A 13 31.60 -21.16 -23.06
N THR A 14 30.41 -21.38 -23.57
CA THR A 14 30.08 -22.41 -24.57
C THR A 14 29.97 -21.87 -26.00
N GLY A 15 30.15 -20.56 -26.18
CA GLY A 15 30.21 -19.93 -27.52
C GLY A 15 28.87 -19.66 -28.19
N LEU A 16 27.72 -19.91 -27.51
CA LEU A 16 26.40 -19.64 -28.06
C LEU A 16 25.91 -18.23 -27.68
N ILE A 17 25.47 -17.46 -28.68
CA ILE A 17 24.97 -16.10 -28.50
C ILE A 17 23.52 -16.16 -28.04
N LYS A 18 23.24 -15.76 -26.78
CA LYS A 18 21.87 -15.54 -26.29
C LYS A 18 21.55 -14.03 -26.30
N PRO A 19 20.41 -13.62 -26.85
CA PRO A 19 19.98 -12.22 -26.77
C PRO A 19 19.63 -11.85 -25.31
N ALA A 20 20.14 -10.69 -24.86
CA ALA A 20 19.85 -10.19 -23.54
C ALA A 20 18.34 -9.86 -23.38
N PHE A 21 17.80 -10.13 -22.21
CA PHE A 21 16.38 -10.09 -21.85
C PHE A 21 15.66 -8.73 -22.05
N PHE A 22 16.39 -7.71 -22.50
CA PHE A 22 15.87 -6.34 -22.70
C PHE A 22 15.25 -6.07 -24.08
N MET A 23 15.38 -7.01 -25.06
CA MET A 23 14.88 -6.77 -26.41
C MET A 23 13.46 -7.28 -26.70
N SER A 24 12.84 -8.07 -25.82
CA SER A 24 11.47 -8.56 -26.08
C SER A 24 10.43 -7.45 -26.08
N ASN A 25 10.59 -6.42 -25.25
CA ASN A 25 9.63 -5.31 -25.16
C ASN A 25 9.82 -4.26 -26.28
N ILE A 26 11.04 -4.05 -26.74
CA ILE A 26 11.33 -3.09 -27.84
C ILE A 26 10.93 -3.71 -29.20
N LEU A 27 11.11 -5.01 -29.38
CA LEU A 27 10.71 -5.68 -30.63
C LEU A 27 9.18 -5.73 -30.81
N ILE A 28 8.43 -5.91 -29.71
CA ILE A 28 6.96 -5.82 -29.71
C ILE A 28 6.51 -4.37 -30.00
N TYR A 29 7.21 -3.37 -29.49
CA TYR A 29 6.96 -1.96 -29.80
C TYR A 29 7.19 -1.62 -31.30
N PHE A 30 8.24 -2.19 -31.90
CA PHE A 30 8.52 -2.03 -33.34
C PHE A 30 7.56 -2.82 -34.23
N ILE A 31 7.08 -3.99 -33.81
CA ILE A 31 6.12 -4.81 -34.56
C ILE A 31 4.74 -4.14 -34.61
N VAL A 32 4.33 -3.47 -33.52
CA VAL A 32 3.06 -2.71 -33.47
C VAL A 32 3.16 -1.38 -34.23
N LEU A 33 4.34 -0.74 -34.24
CA LEU A 33 4.57 0.54 -34.96
C LEU A 33 4.84 0.39 -36.47
N TYR A 34 5.32 -0.77 -36.94
CA TYR A 34 5.72 -1.00 -38.34
C TYR A 34 5.00 -2.20 -38.99
N GLY A 35 3.71 -2.36 -38.73
CA GLY A 35 2.79 -3.09 -39.58
C GLY A 35 3.27 -4.43 -40.16
N ILE A 36 3.22 -5.53 -39.42
CA ILE A 36 3.29 -6.86 -40.02
C ILE A 36 1.90 -7.24 -40.52
N ILE A 37 1.77 -7.38 -41.84
CA ILE A 37 0.57 -7.85 -42.52
C ILE A 37 0.36 -9.32 -42.17
N ILE A 38 -0.62 -9.64 -41.32
CA ILE A 38 -1.18 -10.98 -41.21
C ILE A 38 -2.34 -11.08 -42.19
N LYS A 39 -2.21 -11.94 -43.18
CA LYS A 39 -3.24 -12.18 -44.21
C LYS A 39 -4.57 -12.59 -43.58
N GLY A 40 -5.52 -11.74 -43.78
CA GLY A 40 -6.92 -11.94 -44.08
C GLY A 40 -7.80 -12.76 -43.15
N VAL A 41 -8.51 -12.08 -42.27
CA VAL A 41 -9.86 -12.48 -41.82
C VAL A 41 -10.68 -11.22 -41.51
N VAL A 42 -11.89 -11.13 -42.10
CA VAL A 42 -12.75 -9.92 -42.05
C VAL A 42 -13.72 -9.96 -40.87
N TYR A 43 -13.78 -8.87 -40.07
CA TYR A 43 -14.67 -8.78 -38.91
C TYR A 43 -15.40 -7.43 -38.82
N TYR A 44 -16.70 -7.47 -38.56
CA TYR A 44 -17.54 -6.26 -38.42
C TYR A 44 -17.83 -5.93 -36.95
N ILE A 45 -17.62 -4.69 -36.55
CA ILE A 45 -18.10 -4.17 -35.24
C ILE A 45 -19.56 -3.78 -35.38
N GLN A 46 -20.45 -4.45 -34.65
CA GLN A 46 -21.84 -4.02 -34.46
C GLN A 46 -22.04 -3.47 -33.05
N GLU A 47 -22.74 -2.33 -32.93
CA GLU A 47 -23.14 -1.77 -31.64
C GLU A 47 -23.89 -2.77 -30.77
N VAL A 48 -23.60 -2.81 -29.46
CA VAL A 48 -24.25 -3.73 -28.52
C VAL A 48 -25.60 -3.16 -28.09
N PHE A 49 -26.66 -3.79 -28.55
CA PHE A 49 -28.02 -3.44 -28.18
C PHE A 49 -28.51 -4.22 -26.94
N THR A 50 -29.37 -3.60 -26.14
CA THR A 50 -30.02 -4.26 -25.00
C THR A 50 -31.38 -4.83 -25.40
N MET A 51 -31.66 -6.04 -24.95
CA MET A 51 -32.98 -6.64 -25.09
C MET A 51 -33.95 -6.03 -24.07
N LYS A 52 -35.19 -5.80 -24.45
CA LYS A 52 -36.25 -5.30 -23.58
C LYS A 52 -37.54 -6.08 -23.78
N VAL A 53 -38.38 -6.10 -22.76
CA VAL A 53 -39.71 -6.66 -22.89
C VAL A 53 -40.63 -5.64 -23.61
N THR A 54 -41.37 -6.11 -24.61
CA THR A 54 -42.42 -5.36 -25.27
C THR A 54 -43.72 -6.17 -25.22
N THR A 55 -44.85 -5.50 -25.12
CA THR A 55 -46.17 -6.14 -25.12
C THR A 55 -46.97 -5.65 -26.30
N SER A 56 -47.79 -6.53 -26.86
CA SER A 56 -48.80 -6.19 -27.88
C SER A 56 -50.18 -6.59 -27.37
N ARG A 57 -51.13 -5.66 -27.38
CA ARG A 57 -52.50 -5.87 -26.91
C ARG A 57 -53.46 -5.88 -28.07
N SER A 58 -54.37 -6.84 -28.07
CA SER A 58 -55.59 -6.89 -28.91
C SER A 58 -56.84 -6.90 -28.02
N LYS A 59 -58.05 -6.85 -28.60
CA LYS A 59 -59.28 -6.82 -27.80
C LYS A 59 -59.40 -7.94 -26.76
N ASN A 60 -58.83 -9.13 -27.04
CA ASN A 60 -59.00 -10.32 -26.19
C ASN A 60 -57.69 -10.96 -25.73
N SER A 61 -56.55 -10.37 -26.02
CA SER A 61 -55.25 -10.98 -25.70
C SER A 61 -54.12 -9.95 -25.55
N GLU A 62 -53.25 -10.15 -24.57
CA GLU A 62 -51.96 -9.47 -24.45
C GLU A 62 -50.82 -10.48 -24.65
N SER A 63 -49.91 -10.20 -25.55
CA SER A 63 -48.73 -11.04 -25.82
C SER A 63 -47.43 -10.35 -25.44
N PHE A 64 -46.48 -11.08 -24.88
CA PHE A 64 -45.16 -10.63 -24.42
C PHE A 64 -44.08 -11.06 -25.40
N TYR A 65 -43.14 -10.16 -25.66
CA TYR A 65 -42.00 -10.39 -26.57
C TYR A 65 -40.71 -9.86 -25.96
N ILE A 66 -39.62 -10.50 -26.28
CA ILE A 66 -38.29 -9.92 -26.15
C ILE A 66 -38.00 -9.18 -27.45
N ALA A 67 -37.65 -7.89 -27.34
CA ALA A 67 -37.32 -7.06 -28.48
C ALA A 67 -35.92 -6.48 -28.38
N LYS A 68 -35.25 -6.40 -29.50
CA LYS A 68 -33.92 -5.77 -29.66
C LYS A 68 -34.11 -4.31 -30.07
N SER A 69 -33.56 -3.38 -29.29
CA SER A 69 -33.56 -1.95 -29.66
C SER A 69 -32.36 -1.60 -30.52
N PHE A 70 -32.55 -0.77 -31.52
CA PHE A 70 -31.47 -0.25 -32.38
C PHE A 70 -31.82 1.15 -32.90
N ILE A 71 -30.80 1.84 -33.40
CA ILE A 71 -30.97 3.13 -34.07
C ILE A 71 -31.09 2.86 -35.57
N ASN A 72 -32.18 3.29 -36.20
CA ASN A 72 -32.35 3.10 -37.63
C ASN A 72 -31.54 4.12 -38.45
N ASN A 73 -31.50 3.95 -39.77
CA ASN A 73 -30.73 4.80 -40.71
C ASN A 73 -31.18 6.29 -40.70
N LYS A 74 -32.25 6.62 -39.99
CA LYS A 74 -32.76 8.00 -39.79
C LYS A 74 -32.42 8.56 -38.40
N GLY A 75 -31.55 7.90 -37.64
CA GLY A 75 -31.13 8.29 -36.30
C GLY A 75 -32.21 8.09 -35.22
N LYS A 76 -33.33 7.41 -35.49
CA LYS A 76 -34.39 7.16 -34.54
C LYS A 76 -34.24 5.80 -33.86
N SER A 77 -34.41 5.77 -32.54
CA SER A 77 -34.46 4.52 -31.77
C SER A 77 -35.71 3.73 -32.17
N THR A 78 -35.53 2.48 -32.53
CA THR A 78 -36.59 1.54 -32.89
C THR A 78 -36.30 0.17 -32.27
N SER A 79 -37.26 -0.76 -32.36
CA SER A 79 -37.06 -2.11 -31.85
C SER A 79 -37.68 -3.16 -32.77
N VAL A 80 -37.05 -4.34 -32.82
CA VAL A 80 -37.59 -5.51 -33.52
C VAL A 80 -37.77 -6.65 -32.52
N ASN A 81 -38.91 -7.36 -32.63
CA ASN A 81 -39.20 -8.51 -31.79
C ASN A 81 -38.29 -9.68 -32.21
N VAL A 82 -37.54 -10.20 -31.24
CA VAL A 82 -36.57 -11.31 -31.44
C VAL A 82 -37.22 -12.63 -31.04
N ARG A 83 -38.00 -12.65 -29.95
CA ARG A 83 -38.61 -13.86 -29.40
C ARG A 83 -39.99 -13.54 -28.82
N LYS A 84 -41.00 -14.34 -29.15
CA LYS A 84 -42.29 -14.33 -28.48
C LYS A 84 -42.18 -15.16 -27.20
N LEU A 85 -42.62 -14.62 -26.06
CA LEU A 85 -42.62 -15.32 -24.78
C LEU A 85 -43.92 -16.10 -24.58
N GLY A 86 -45.06 -15.55 -25.04
CA GLY A 86 -46.35 -16.16 -24.91
C GLY A 86 -47.45 -15.11 -24.75
N THR A 87 -48.69 -15.58 -24.58
CA THR A 87 -49.85 -14.72 -24.21
C THR A 87 -49.94 -14.59 -22.68
N LEU A 88 -50.52 -13.50 -22.18
CA LEU A 88 -50.69 -13.30 -20.75
C LEU A 88 -51.42 -14.49 -20.10
N LYS A 89 -52.43 -15.06 -20.78
CA LYS A 89 -53.24 -16.19 -20.27
C LYS A 89 -52.36 -17.46 -20.07
N GLU A 90 -51.48 -17.74 -20.99
CA GLU A 90 -50.54 -18.87 -20.90
C GLU A 90 -49.51 -18.62 -19.80
N LEU A 91 -48.91 -17.42 -19.76
CA LEU A 91 -47.84 -17.08 -18.84
C LEU A 91 -48.28 -16.95 -17.37
N LEU A 92 -49.57 -16.61 -17.12
CA LEU A 92 -50.12 -16.62 -15.77
C LEU A 92 -50.22 -18.03 -15.17
N LEU A 93 -50.34 -19.07 -16.00
CA LEU A 93 -50.37 -20.45 -15.54
C LEU A 93 -48.99 -20.97 -15.11
N GLU A 94 -47.94 -20.43 -15.70
CA GLU A 94 -46.57 -20.94 -15.51
C GLU A 94 -45.70 -20.05 -14.59
N HIS A 95 -45.94 -18.73 -14.57
CA HIS A 95 -45.03 -17.77 -13.98
C HIS A 95 -45.61 -16.86 -12.88
N GLY A 96 -46.83 -17.21 -12.39
CA GLY A 96 -47.47 -16.55 -11.26
C GLY A 96 -48.84 -15.98 -11.55
N PRO A 97 -49.64 -15.70 -10.49
CA PRO A 97 -51.06 -15.37 -10.64
C PRO A 97 -51.34 -13.94 -11.12
N THR A 98 -50.31 -13.07 -11.12
CA THR A 98 -50.51 -11.67 -11.49
C THR A 98 -49.70 -11.27 -12.74
N ARG A 99 -50.23 -10.23 -13.44
CA ARG A 99 -49.50 -9.65 -14.58
C ARG A 99 -48.11 -9.14 -14.20
N ASP A 100 -47.93 -8.69 -12.95
CA ASP A 100 -46.67 -8.17 -12.46
C ASP A 100 -45.64 -9.30 -12.25
N ASP A 101 -46.07 -10.49 -11.86
CA ASP A 101 -45.21 -11.67 -11.76
C ASP A 101 -44.72 -12.08 -13.14
N VAL A 102 -45.62 -12.15 -14.13
CA VAL A 102 -45.27 -12.40 -15.53
C VAL A 102 -44.28 -11.34 -16.05
N MET A 103 -44.49 -10.06 -15.71
CA MET A 103 -43.60 -8.97 -16.14
C MET A 103 -42.21 -9.10 -15.49
N LYS A 104 -42.12 -9.49 -14.21
CA LYS A 104 -40.85 -9.72 -13.53
C LYS A 104 -40.07 -10.85 -14.20
N TRP A 105 -40.73 -11.98 -14.44
CA TRP A 105 -40.14 -13.12 -15.15
C TRP A 105 -39.71 -12.73 -16.57
N ALA A 106 -40.55 -12.04 -17.34
CA ALA A 106 -40.21 -11.61 -18.69
C ALA A 106 -38.99 -10.67 -18.75
N LYS A 107 -38.85 -9.78 -17.74
CA LYS A 107 -37.65 -8.91 -17.61
C LYS A 107 -36.38 -9.73 -17.33
N GLU A 108 -36.48 -10.78 -16.51
CA GLU A 108 -35.35 -11.66 -16.26
C GLU A 108 -34.95 -12.46 -17.50
N GLU A 109 -35.94 -12.98 -18.27
CA GLU A 109 -35.69 -13.61 -19.56
C GLU A 109 -35.00 -12.66 -20.55
N ALA A 110 -35.45 -11.42 -20.63
CA ALA A 110 -34.79 -10.41 -21.46
C ALA A 110 -33.37 -10.09 -20.99
N ARG A 111 -33.10 -10.15 -19.67
CA ARG A 111 -31.76 -10.02 -19.11
C ARG A 111 -30.86 -11.19 -19.53
N ILE A 112 -31.35 -12.42 -19.41
CA ILE A 112 -30.63 -13.64 -19.82
C ILE A 112 -30.32 -13.59 -21.32
N GLU A 113 -31.31 -13.24 -22.16
CA GLU A 113 -31.14 -13.12 -23.61
C GLU A 113 -30.14 -12.02 -23.98
N THR A 114 -30.13 -10.90 -23.21
CA THR A 114 -29.12 -9.85 -23.36
C THR A 114 -27.70 -10.36 -23.06
N LEU A 115 -27.53 -11.15 -22.00
CA LEU A 115 -26.25 -11.74 -21.64
C LEU A 115 -25.77 -12.73 -22.70
N LYS A 116 -26.67 -13.59 -23.19
CA LYS A 116 -26.39 -14.55 -24.27
C LYS A 116 -25.97 -13.82 -25.54
N TYR A 117 -26.73 -12.82 -25.96
CA TYR A 117 -26.41 -11.99 -27.11
C TYR A 117 -25.07 -11.27 -26.97
N LYS A 118 -24.78 -10.70 -25.78
CA LYS A 118 -23.48 -10.09 -25.51
C LYS A 118 -22.32 -11.08 -25.62
N LYS A 119 -22.48 -12.28 -25.07
CA LYS A 119 -21.50 -13.37 -25.21
C LYS A 119 -21.24 -13.74 -26.67
N GLU A 120 -22.31 -13.90 -27.46
CA GLU A 120 -22.22 -14.20 -28.89
C GLU A 120 -21.56 -13.05 -29.68
N GLN A 121 -21.82 -11.78 -29.34
CA GLN A 121 -21.17 -10.63 -29.96
C GLN A 121 -19.68 -10.53 -29.57
N GLN A 122 -19.33 -10.84 -28.33
CA GLN A 122 -17.95 -10.90 -27.89
C GLN A 122 -17.16 -12.03 -28.57
N ALA A 123 -17.82 -13.14 -28.88
CA ALA A 123 -17.22 -14.25 -29.61
C ALA A 123 -17.08 -13.98 -31.12
N LYS A 124 -17.73 -12.91 -31.65
CA LYS A 124 -17.53 -12.53 -33.05
C LYS A 124 -16.16 -11.94 -33.24
N ALA A 125 -15.53 -12.47 -34.24
CA ALA A 125 -14.23 -12.05 -34.65
C ALA A 125 -14.28 -10.57 -35.17
N VAL A 126 -13.24 -9.76 -34.96
CA VAL A 126 -13.09 -8.34 -35.35
C VAL A 126 -12.03 -8.25 -36.45
N GLN A 127 -12.36 -7.65 -37.61
CA GLN A 127 -11.37 -7.35 -38.67
C GLN A 127 -10.92 -5.90 -38.57
N ILE A 128 -9.61 -5.71 -38.54
CA ILE A 128 -8.98 -4.39 -38.57
C ILE A 128 -8.10 -4.33 -39.81
N THR A 129 -8.33 -3.33 -40.67
CA THR A 129 -7.54 -3.13 -41.87
C THR A 129 -6.60 -1.94 -41.65
N PHE A 130 -5.30 -2.18 -41.77
CA PHE A 130 -4.30 -1.14 -41.77
C PHE A 130 -3.86 -0.83 -43.20
N ARG A 131 -3.70 0.44 -43.52
CA ARG A 131 -3.10 0.88 -44.78
C ARG A 131 -1.64 1.24 -44.49
N SER A 132 -0.73 0.54 -45.16
CA SER A 132 0.71 0.72 -44.98
C SER A 132 1.23 2.08 -45.47
N ASP A 133 0.44 2.80 -46.29
CA ASP A 133 0.72 4.13 -46.85
C ASP A 133 0.25 5.28 -45.93
N GLN A 134 -0.49 4.99 -44.86
CA GLN A 134 -0.99 6.00 -43.92
C GLN A 134 -0.03 6.18 -42.75
N LYS A 135 0.32 7.43 -42.44
CA LYS A 135 1.05 7.80 -41.22
C LYS A 135 0.06 8.09 -40.10
N PRO A 136 0.44 7.87 -38.81
CA PRO A 136 -0.35 8.34 -37.68
C PRO A 136 -0.54 9.85 -37.71
N ASP A 137 -1.68 10.32 -37.21
CA ASP A 137 -1.92 11.76 -37.07
C ASP A 137 -0.95 12.41 -36.09
N TYR A 138 -0.64 13.70 -36.29
CA TYR A 138 0.20 14.46 -35.38
C TYR A 138 -0.42 14.47 -33.98
N ASN A 139 0.39 14.14 -32.93
CA ASN A 139 -0.02 14.08 -31.54
C ASN A 139 -1.15 13.07 -31.25
N GLN A 140 -1.39 12.11 -32.14
CA GLN A 140 -2.32 11.03 -31.88
C GLN A 140 -1.81 10.18 -30.70
N GLN A 141 -2.58 10.10 -29.65
CA GLN A 141 -2.29 9.21 -28.52
C GLN A 141 -2.70 7.79 -28.90
N VAL A 142 -1.72 6.90 -28.98
CA VAL A 142 -1.92 5.46 -29.31
C VAL A 142 -1.69 4.55 -28.13
N PHE A 143 -1.14 5.07 -27.04
CA PHE A 143 -0.78 4.36 -25.83
C PHE A 143 -1.61 4.86 -24.65
N TYR A 144 -2.17 3.93 -23.89
CA TYR A 144 -2.97 4.22 -22.70
C TYR A 144 -2.53 3.33 -21.53
N ARG A 145 -2.38 3.93 -20.36
CA ARG A 145 -2.13 3.22 -19.11
C ARG A 145 -3.44 2.67 -18.58
N GLY A 146 -3.50 1.40 -18.30
CA GLY A 146 -4.69 0.71 -17.81
C GLY A 146 -4.58 0.16 -16.41
N GLY A 147 -3.37 0.08 -15.84
CA GLY A 147 -3.16 -0.48 -14.51
C GLY A 147 -3.90 0.25 -13.40
N TYR A 148 -4.26 1.52 -13.61
CA TYR A 148 -5.05 2.30 -12.65
C TYR A 148 -6.46 1.75 -12.40
N LEU A 149 -7.01 0.95 -13.32
CA LEU A 149 -8.35 0.35 -13.19
C LEU A 149 -8.48 -0.51 -11.92
N PHE A 150 -7.41 -1.14 -11.49
CA PHE A 150 -7.40 -1.98 -10.29
C PHE A 150 -7.45 -1.16 -9.00
N PRO A 151 -6.55 -0.19 -8.73
CA PRO A 151 -6.72 0.72 -7.58
C PRO A 151 -8.00 1.55 -7.68
N GLN A 152 -8.53 1.86 -8.87
CA GLN A 152 -9.82 2.49 -9.04
C GLN A 152 -10.96 1.66 -8.42
N ALA A 153 -10.93 0.34 -8.53
CA ALA A 153 -11.93 -0.51 -7.91
C ALA A 153 -11.97 -0.32 -6.38
N PHE A 154 -10.82 -0.22 -5.74
CA PHE A 154 -10.73 0.02 -4.30
C PHE A 154 -11.08 1.47 -3.91
N TYR A 155 -10.72 2.46 -4.73
CA TYR A 155 -11.13 3.85 -4.54
C TYR A 155 -12.66 3.96 -4.41
N TYR A 156 -13.40 3.31 -5.31
CA TYR A 156 -14.87 3.33 -5.28
C TYR A 156 -15.48 2.41 -4.21
N ARG A 157 -14.84 1.28 -3.88
CA ARG A 157 -15.25 0.42 -2.75
C ARG A 157 -15.14 1.17 -1.41
N LEU A 158 -14.11 1.99 -1.23
CA LEU A 158 -13.91 2.87 -0.08
C LEU A 158 -14.77 4.15 -0.15
N GLN A 159 -15.58 4.30 -1.20
CA GLN A 159 -16.48 5.43 -1.41
C GLN A 159 -15.81 6.81 -1.35
N LEU A 160 -14.55 6.91 -1.81
CA LEU A 160 -13.83 8.19 -1.89
C LEU A 160 -14.55 9.20 -2.79
N ASP A 161 -15.25 8.73 -3.82
CA ASP A 161 -16.12 9.56 -4.66
C ASP A 161 -17.26 10.23 -3.88
N LYS A 162 -17.79 9.56 -2.84
CA LYS A 162 -18.82 10.15 -1.97
C LYS A 162 -18.23 11.17 -1.01
N ILE A 163 -17.01 10.95 -0.52
CA ILE A 163 -16.28 11.94 0.27
C ILE A 163 -16.05 13.21 -0.57
N CYS A 164 -15.59 13.05 -1.81
CA CYS A 164 -15.42 14.18 -2.74
C CYS A 164 -16.72 14.93 -3.02
N ARG A 165 -17.88 14.25 -3.05
CA ARG A 165 -19.18 14.92 -3.14
C ARG A 165 -19.48 15.75 -1.90
N LYS A 166 -19.25 15.23 -0.70
CA LYS A 166 -19.40 16.01 0.55
C LYS A 166 -18.50 17.25 0.56
N LEU A 167 -17.25 17.12 0.07
CA LEU A 167 -16.35 18.27 -0.08
C LEU A 167 -16.89 19.31 -1.05
N ARG A 168 -17.39 18.89 -2.21
CA ARG A 168 -18.00 19.78 -3.19
C ARG A 168 -19.23 20.50 -2.62
N ASP A 169 -20.05 19.80 -1.84
CA ASP A 169 -21.25 20.37 -1.23
C ASP A 169 -20.91 21.36 -0.11
N LYS A 170 -19.75 21.17 0.58
CA LYS A 170 -19.23 22.08 1.60
C LYS A 170 -18.52 23.31 1.02
N HIS A 171 -17.83 23.14 -0.11
CA HIS A 171 -17.00 24.17 -0.74
C HIS A 171 -17.53 24.52 -2.14
N ASN A 172 -17.66 25.78 -2.43
CA ASN A 172 -18.15 26.25 -3.73
C ASN A 172 -17.01 26.37 -4.76
N PHE A 173 -16.59 25.24 -5.35
CA PHE A 173 -15.58 25.22 -6.44
C PHE A 173 -16.16 24.56 -7.72
N LYS A 174 -15.59 24.92 -8.87
CA LYS A 174 -16.10 24.52 -10.20
C LYS A 174 -15.38 23.31 -10.83
N TYR A 175 -14.21 22.93 -10.30
CA TYR A 175 -13.42 21.82 -10.82
C TYR A 175 -13.88 20.48 -10.22
N ASP A 176 -13.58 19.39 -10.92
CA ASP A 176 -13.91 18.03 -10.45
C ASP A 176 -12.83 17.52 -9.46
N ILE A 177 -13.05 17.78 -8.17
CA ILE A 177 -12.14 17.34 -7.10
C ILE A 177 -12.03 15.81 -7.04
N ASN A 178 -13.08 15.06 -7.45
CA ASN A 178 -13.04 13.60 -7.47
C ASN A 178 -12.08 13.10 -8.55
N ALA A 179 -12.16 13.66 -9.77
CA ALA A 179 -11.21 13.32 -10.83
C ALA A 179 -9.77 13.67 -10.42
N ILE A 180 -9.55 14.87 -9.83
CA ILE A 180 -8.22 15.28 -9.37
C ILE A 180 -7.67 14.32 -8.30
N LEU A 181 -8.44 14.02 -7.26
CA LEU A 181 -7.97 13.16 -6.16
C LEU A 181 -7.70 11.74 -6.65
N SER A 182 -8.60 11.16 -7.45
CA SER A 182 -8.44 9.81 -7.98
C SER A 182 -7.20 9.71 -8.88
N ASP A 183 -7.01 10.65 -9.80
CA ASP A 183 -5.87 10.64 -10.71
C ASP A 183 -4.55 10.83 -9.97
N LEU A 184 -4.50 11.70 -8.94
CA LEU A 184 -3.31 11.88 -8.11
C LEU A 184 -2.96 10.63 -7.30
N ILE A 185 -3.96 9.89 -6.83
CA ILE A 185 -3.75 8.61 -6.13
C ILE A 185 -3.25 7.55 -7.12
N TYR A 186 -3.89 7.42 -8.29
CA TYR A 186 -3.47 6.43 -9.28
C TYR A 186 -2.07 6.73 -9.82
N ALA A 187 -1.78 7.99 -10.12
CA ALA A 187 -0.43 8.38 -10.53
C ALA A 187 0.61 8.13 -9.43
N ARG A 188 0.25 8.31 -8.14
CA ARG A 188 1.16 8.01 -7.02
C ARG A 188 1.48 6.53 -6.91
N ILE A 189 0.53 5.65 -7.24
CA ILE A 189 0.74 4.19 -7.22
C ILE A 189 1.52 3.71 -8.44
N LEU A 190 1.23 4.27 -9.63
CA LEU A 190 1.79 3.79 -10.90
C LEU A 190 3.11 4.47 -11.28
N GLU A 191 3.18 5.79 -11.16
CA GLU A 191 4.32 6.62 -11.58
C GLU A 191 4.47 7.77 -10.58
N PRO A 192 5.04 7.50 -9.41
CA PRO A 192 5.23 8.51 -8.37
C PRO A 192 6.17 9.62 -8.83
N ASP A 193 5.70 10.89 -8.79
CA ASP A 193 6.47 12.06 -9.18
C ASP A 193 5.78 13.35 -8.69
N SER A 194 6.21 14.50 -9.20
CA SER A 194 5.62 15.83 -8.97
C SER A 194 4.15 15.91 -9.42
N LYS A 195 3.41 16.87 -8.91
CA LYS A 195 2.00 17.08 -9.30
C LYS A 195 1.84 17.41 -10.79
N ARG A 196 2.84 18.09 -11.39
CA ARG A 196 2.89 18.36 -12.82
C ARG A 196 3.05 17.07 -13.65
N SER A 197 3.93 16.19 -13.22
CA SER A 197 4.13 14.90 -13.85
C SER A 197 2.92 13.99 -13.65
N SER A 198 2.32 13.96 -12.45
CA SER A 198 1.07 13.22 -12.18
C SER A 198 -0.05 13.63 -13.13
N TYR A 199 -0.18 14.93 -13.45
CA TYR A 199 -1.14 15.41 -14.46
C TYR A 199 -0.84 14.88 -15.86
N LYS A 200 0.44 14.83 -16.24
CA LYS A 200 0.86 14.22 -17.51
C LYS A 200 0.54 12.73 -17.56
N THR A 201 0.86 12.00 -16.50
CA THR A 201 0.54 10.57 -16.37
C THR A 201 -0.98 10.33 -16.45
N ALA A 202 -1.79 11.14 -15.77
CA ALA A 202 -3.25 11.07 -15.84
C ALA A 202 -3.78 11.29 -17.27
N SER A 203 -3.12 12.14 -18.06
CA SER A 203 -3.47 12.35 -19.48
C SER A 203 -3.23 11.11 -20.36
N GLU A 204 -2.46 10.14 -19.87
CA GLU A 204 -2.22 8.84 -20.52
C GLU A 204 -3.22 7.76 -20.06
N PHE A 205 -4.12 8.05 -19.11
CA PHE A 205 -5.16 7.11 -18.71
C PHE A 205 -6.25 6.95 -19.78
N LEU A 206 -6.96 5.85 -19.73
CA LEU A 206 -8.12 5.61 -20.61
C LEU A 206 -9.24 6.63 -20.40
N GLU A 207 -9.31 7.23 -19.22
CA GLU A 207 -10.22 8.33 -18.88
C GLU A 207 -9.38 9.59 -18.68
N LYS A 208 -9.47 10.51 -19.63
CA LYS A 208 -8.67 11.74 -19.61
C LYS A 208 -9.12 12.70 -18.50
N PRO A 209 -8.20 13.50 -17.92
CA PRO A 209 -8.54 14.53 -16.94
C PRO A 209 -9.62 15.51 -17.47
N SER A 210 -10.63 15.76 -16.65
CA SER A 210 -11.68 16.75 -16.91
C SER A 210 -11.35 18.13 -16.29
N TYR A 211 -10.11 18.35 -15.87
CA TYR A 211 -9.62 19.51 -15.13
C TYR A 211 -8.29 20.00 -15.72
N GLN A 212 -7.84 21.18 -15.31
CA GLN A 212 -6.56 21.76 -15.74
C GLN A 212 -5.49 21.62 -14.65
N LEU A 213 -4.21 21.74 -15.02
CA LEU A 213 -3.08 21.65 -14.09
C LEU A 213 -3.21 22.61 -12.89
N HIS A 214 -3.69 23.83 -13.10
CA HIS A 214 -3.85 24.80 -12.02
C HIS A 214 -4.95 24.41 -11.01
N ASP A 215 -5.96 23.62 -11.43
CA ASP A 215 -7.00 23.13 -10.53
C ASP A 215 -6.47 22.11 -9.55
N ILE A 216 -5.39 21.37 -9.88
CA ILE A 216 -4.70 20.48 -8.95
C ILE A 216 -4.23 21.27 -7.74
N TYR A 217 -3.54 22.40 -7.93
CA TYR A 217 -3.01 23.19 -6.81
C TYR A 217 -4.12 23.81 -5.95
N ARG A 218 -5.25 24.20 -6.56
CA ARG A 218 -6.44 24.65 -5.82
C ARG A 218 -7.09 23.50 -5.03
N ALA A 219 -7.14 22.31 -5.63
CA ALA A 219 -7.64 21.12 -4.94
C ALA A 219 -6.74 20.71 -3.76
N LEU A 220 -5.40 20.86 -3.87
CA LEU A 220 -4.50 20.60 -2.76
C LEU A 220 -4.80 21.50 -1.55
N ASP A 221 -5.17 22.76 -1.75
CA ASP A 221 -5.54 23.67 -0.66
C ASP A 221 -6.79 23.14 0.09
N VAL A 222 -7.81 22.67 -0.65
CA VAL A 222 -9.01 22.06 -0.06
C VAL A 222 -8.67 20.75 0.64
N LEU A 223 -7.94 19.85 -0.02
CA LEU A 223 -7.58 18.54 0.53
C LEU A 223 -6.72 18.65 1.79
N GLY A 224 -5.81 19.64 1.86
CA GLY A 224 -4.98 19.88 3.02
C GLY A 224 -5.78 20.38 4.22
N ASN A 225 -6.70 21.34 3.99
CA ASN A 225 -7.58 21.87 5.03
C ASN A 225 -8.57 20.83 5.54
N GLU A 226 -9.10 19.97 4.68
CA GLU A 226 -10.07 18.91 5.00
C GLU A 226 -9.42 17.56 5.32
N CYS A 227 -8.11 17.53 5.52
CA CYS A 227 -7.35 16.29 5.71
C CYS A 227 -7.91 15.41 6.82
N ASP A 228 -8.30 16.00 7.94
CA ASP A 228 -8.79 15.26 9.11
C ASP A 228 -10.21 14.71 8.87
N PHE A 229 -11.06 15.51 8.24
CA PHE A 229 -12.38 15.06 7.80
C PHE A 229 -12.27 13.89 6.80
N ILE A 230 -11.39 13.99 5.81
CA ILE A 230 -11.20 12.93 4.81
C ILE A 230 -10.74 11.63 5.46
N GLN A 231 -9.78 11.68 6.38
CA GLN A 231 -9.28 10.52 7.10
C GLN A 231 -10.39 9.84 7.93
N SER A 232 -11.20 10.63 8.66
CA SER A 232 -12.33 10.13 9.44
C SER A 232 -13.36 9.42 8.56
N GLU A 233 -13.73 10.02 7.44
CA GLU A 233 -14.68 9.41 6.50
C GLU A 233 -14.11 8.14 5.83
N VAL A 234 -12.83 8.15 5.47
CA VAL A 234 -12.14 6.97 4.92
C VAL A 234 -12.12 5.84 5.94
N TYR A 235 -11.84 6.14 7.23
CA TYR A 235 -11.90 5.12 8.27
C TYR A 235 -13.30 4.51 8.38
N LYS A 236 -14.36 5.33 8.46
CA LYS A 236 -15.75 4.84 8.50
C LYS A 236 -16.09 3.96 7.28
N ASN A 237 -15.71 4.39 6.09
CA ASN A 237 -15.96 3.65 4.87
C ASN A 237 -15.08 2.40 4.73
N SER A 238 -13.95 2.34 5.44
CA SER A 238 -13.00 1.24 5.35
C SER A 238 -13.52 -0.08 5.90
N HIS A 239 -14.64 -0.06 6.63
CA HIS A 239 -15.36 -1.26 7.05
C HIS A 239 -16.25 -1.86 5.95
N LEU A 240 -16.52 -1.14 4.86
CA LEU A 240 -17.38 -1.61 3.76
C LEU A 240 -16.77 -2.74 2.92
N PRO A 241 -15.47 -2.72 2.57
CA PRO A 241 -14.84 -3.83 1.85
C PRO A 241 -14.66 -5.09 2.70
N GLY A 242 -14.74 -4.99 4.03
CA GLY A 242 -14.57 -6.10 4.95
C GLY A 242 -14.25 -5.64 6.37
N LYS A 243 -14.32 -6.57 7.32
CA LYS A 243 -14.03 -6.28 8.72
C LYS A 243 -12.58 -5.84 8.90
N ARG A 244 -12.34 -4.79 9.67
CA ARG A 244 -11.02 -4.33 10.11
C ARG A 244 -10.64 -4.93 11.46
N ASN A 245 -9.35 -5.11 11.70
CA ASN A 245 -8.81 -5.51 12.99
C ASN A 245 -8.36 -4.27 13.81
N ASP A 246 -9.29 -3.36 14.07
CA ASP A 246 -9.08 -2.12 14.83
C ASP A 246 -9.04 -2.32 16.35
N ARG A 247 -9.07 -3.57 16.81
CA ARG A 247 -8.76 -3.93 18.20
C ARG A 247 -7.28 -3.83 18.54
N ILE A 248 -6.40 -3.79 17.55
CA ILE A 248 -4.97 -3.62 17.70
C ILE A 248 -4.58 -2.38 16.89
N LEU A 249 -3.95 -1.41 17.55
CA LEU A 249 -3.46 -0.21 16.89
C LEU A 249 -1.95 -0.09 17.09
N TYR A 250 -1.22 -0.24 15.99
CA TYR A 250 0.21 0.04 15.94
C TYR A 250 0.42 1.53 15.72
N TYR A 251 1.33 2.11 16.48
CA TYR A 251 1.74 3.50 16.30
C TYR A 251 3.26 3.61 16.17
N ASP A 252 3.71 4.36 15.19
CA ASP A 252 5.11 4.73 15.04
C ASP A 252 5.24 6.07 14.32
N CYS A 253 6.43 6.68 14.41
CA CYS A 253 6.79 7.93 13.77
C CYS A 253 7.90 7.72 12.74
N THR A 254 7.84 8.49 11.67
CA THR A 254 8.94 8.64 10.72
C THR A 254 9.14 10.10 10.38
N ASN A 255 10.18 10.42 9.61
CA ASN A 255 10.38 11.77 9.12
C ASN A 255 10.74 11.77 7.64
N TYR A 256 10.50 12.94 7.02
CA TYR A 256 10.80 13.20 5.61
C TYR A 256 11.63 14.48 5.54
N PHE A 257 12.79 14.42 4.90
CA PHE A 257 13.62 15.60 4.70
C PHE A 257 13.19 16.38 3.46
N PHE A 258 13.52 17.66 3.45
CA PHE A 258 13.29 18.57 2.34
C PHE A 258 14.63 19.05 1.80
N GLU A 259 14.77 19.13 0.49
CA GLU A 259 16.00 19.64 -0.16
C GLU A 259 16.04 21.17 -0.13
N ILE A 260 16.00 21.74 1.07
CA ILE A 260 16.10 23.16 1.36
C ILE A 260 17.21 23.38 2.41
N GLU A 261 17.83 24.57 2.39
CA GLU A 261 18.91 24.93 3.31
C GLU A 261 18.42 25.67 4.56
N GLN A 262 17.23 26.25 4.53
CA GLN A 262 16.67 27.04 5.63
C GLN A 262 15.34 26.46 6.10
N GLU A 263 15.07 26.63 7.40
CA GLU A 263 13.77 26.27 7.97
C GLU A 263 12.66 27.14 7.39
N ASP A 264 11.51 26.52 7.12
CA ASP A 264 10.32 27.18 6.60
C ASP A 264 9.05 26.46 7.09
N GLY A 265 8.13 27.17 7.76
CA GLY A 265 6.92 26.57 8.33
C GLY A 265 7.23 25.41 9.27
N ASP A 266 6.61 24.26 9.02
CA ASP A 266 6.81 23.00 9.77
C ASP A 266 8.12 22.28 9.43
N LYS A 267 8.80 22.70 8.37
CA LYS A 267 10.11 22.17 7.97
C LYS A 267 11.19 22.70 8.89
N LYS A 268 11.57 21.94 9.91
CA LYS A 268 12.52 22.31 10.97
C LYS A 268 13.71 21.35 11.00
N TYR A 269 14.86 21.83 11.46
CA TYR A 269 15.99 20.98 11.77
C TYR A 269 15.66 20.05 12.92
N GLY A 270 15.95 18.77 12.75
CA GLY A 270 15.66 17.74 13.74
C GLY A 270 16.51 16.50 13.52
N LYS A 271 16.27 15.48 14.32
CA LYS A 271 16.95 14.19 14.19
C LYS A 271 16.43 13.44 12.95
N CYS A 272 17.06 13.66 11.81
CA CYS A 272 16.74 12.93 10.59
C CYS A 272 17.11 11.44 10.72
N LYS A 273 16.13 10.53 10.53
CA LYS A 273 16.37 9.07 10.55
C LYS A 273 17.30 8.61 9.43
N GLU A 274 17.50 9.42 8.38
CA GLU A 274 18.36 9.15 7.24
C GLU A 274 19.70 9.90 7.32
N HIS A 275 19.99 10.52 8.46
CA HIS A 275 21.25 11.26 8.73
C HIS A 275 21.53 12.40 7.72
N ARG A 276 20.48 12.99 7.15
CA ARG A 276 20.58 14.17 6.28
C ARG A 276 20.61 15.45 7.12
N PRO A 277 21.41 16.47 6.72
CA PRO A 277 21.50 17.74 7.43
C PRO A 277 20.33 18.71 7.13
N ASN A 278 19.38 18.30 6.32
CA ASN A 278 18.28 19.11 5.82
C ASN A 278 17.13 19.24 6.85
N PRO A 279 16.32 20.32 6.78
CA PRO A 279 15.06 20.40 7.51
C PRO A 279 14.14 19.22 7.21
N ILE A 280 13.41 18.78 8.22
CA ILE A 280 12.50 17.63 8.15
C ILE A 280 11.09 18.02 8.61
N ILE A 281 10.12 17.23 8.22
CA ILE A 281 8.78 17.13 8.83
C ILE A 281 8.66 15.72 9.44
N GLN A 282 8.06 15.64 10.61
CA GLN A 282 7.74 14.37 11.26
C GLN A 282 6.33 13.93 10.91
N MET A 283 6.14 12.61 10.77
CA MET A 283 4.84 11.98 10.54
C MET A 283 4.63 10.88 11.58
N GLY A 284 3.57 11.02 12.37
CA GLY A 284 3.05 9.92 13.19
C GLY A 284 1.89 9.24 12.45
N MET A 285 1.81 7.91 12.54
CA MET A 285 0.75 7.14 11.88
C MET A 285 0.23 6.04 12.80
N PHE A 286 -1.11 5.87 12.82
CA PHE A 286 -1.78 4.70 13.34
C PHE A 286 -2.13 3.73 12.22
N MET A 287 -2.02 2.45 12.52
CA MET A 287 -2.34 1.34 11.63
C MET A 287 -3.05 0.25 12.45
N ASP A 288 -4.00 -0.47 11.83
CA ASP A 288 -4.69 -1.57 12.50
C ASP A 288 -3.87 -2.88 12.53
N GLY A 289 -4.41 -3.90 13.20
CA GLY A 289 -3.78 -5.21 13.34
C GLY A 289 -3.52 -5.95 12.03
N ASP A 290 -4.25 -5.60 10.97
CA ASP A 290 -4.07 -6.19 9.63
C ASP A 290 -3.04 -5.43 8.79
N GLY A 291 -2.50 -4.33 9.26
CA GLY A 291 -1.54 -3.51 8.54
C GLY A 291 -2.16 -2.46 7.62
N ILE A 292 -3.43 -2.13 7.83
CA ILE A 292 -4.11 -1.09 7.04
C ILE A 292 -4.01 0.24 7.80
N PRO A 293 -3.49 1.31 7.18
CA PRO A 293 -3.39 2.63 7.83
C PRO A 293 -4.75 3.14 8.29
N LEU A 294 -4.76 3.81 9.43
CA LEU A 294 -5.97 4.31 10.08
C LEU A 294 -6.01 5.84 10.09
N ALA A 295 -4.94 6.45 10.56
CA ALA A 295 -4.79 7.90 10.61
C ALA A 295 -3.32 8.32 10.63
N PHE A 296 -3.04 9.54 10.17
CA PHE A 296 -1.73 10.16 10.31
C PHE A 296 -1.86 11.62 10.72
N SER A 297 -0.78 12.17 11.27
CA SER A 297 -0.59 13.61 11.47
C SER A 297 0.85 14.01 11.15
N LEU A 298 1.01 15.27 10.72
CA LEU A 298 2.31 15.87 10.48
C LEU A 298 2.66 16.82 11.62
N PHE A 299 3.94 16.88 11.94
CA PHE A 299 4.46 17.69 13.03
C PHE A 299 5.75 18.39 12.60
N PRO A 300 6.09 19.55 13.18
CA PRO A 300 7.36 20.20 12.93
C PRO A 300 8.56 19.27 13.17
N GLY A 301 9.59 19.42 12.37
CA GLY A 301 10.76 18.54 12.39
C GLY A 301 11.51 18.48 13.72
N ASN A 302 11.42 19.51 14.54
CA ASN A 302 12.00 19.60 15.87
C ASN A 302 11.08 19.14 17.01
N ALA A 303 9.85 18.72 16.71
CA ALA A 303 8.90 18.24 17.71
C ALA A 303 9.37 16.91 18.33
N ASN A 304 9.02 16.69 19.60
CA ASN A 304 9.24 15.40 20.24
C ASN A 304 8.22 14.37 19.72
N GLU A 305 8.68 13.20 19.28
CA GLU A 305 7.84 12.11 18.76
C GLU A 305 6.73 11.70 19.75
N GLN A 306 6.98 11.75 21.05
CA GLN A 306 5.95 11.46 22.07
C GLN A 306 4.84 12.51 22.13
N ALA A 307 5.16 13.78 21.85
CA ALA A 307 4.16 14.85 21.81
C ALA A 307 3.22 14.73 20.60
N SER A 308 3.65 14.04 19.55
CA SER A 308 2.86 13.83 18.35
C SER A 308 1.74 12.79 18.51
N LEU A 309 1.88 11.87 19.46
CA LEU A 309 0.91 10.80 19.69
C LEU A 309 -0.43 11.33 20.19
N LYS A 310 -0.42 12.16 21.24
CA LYS A 310 -1.64 12.59 21.94
C LYS A 310 -2.69 13.23 21.02
N PRO A 311 -2.36 14.21 20.17
CA PRO A 311 -3.34 14.81 19.26
C PRO A 311 -3.91 13.80 18.25
N LEU A 312 -3.09 12.87 17.77
CA LEU A 312 -3.54 11.86 16.82
C LEU A 312 -4.42 10.80 17.50
N GLU A 313 -4.10 10.41 18.73
CA GLU A 313 -4.90 9.50 19.53
C GLU A 313 -6.26 10.11 19.90
N GLU A 314 -6.32 11.37 20.31
CA GLU A 314 -7.56 12.10 20.56
C GLU A 314 -8.46 12.10 19.31
N LYS A 315 -7.89 12.29 18.13
CA LYS A 315 -8.60 12.19 16.86
C LYS A 315 -9.16 10.78 16.61
N VAL A 316 -8.38 9.73 16.87
CA VAL A 316 -8.83 8.33 16.75
C VAL A 316 -9.99 8.05 17.69
N LEU A 317 -9.93 8.55 18.91
CA LEU A 317 -10.99 8.38 19.90
C LEU A 317 -12.26 9.16 19.57
N GLN A 318 -12.12 10.44 19.21
CA GLN A 318 -13.26 11.37 19.03
C GLN A 318 -13.88 11.28 17.63
N ASP A 319 -13.05 11.41 16.60
CA ASP A 319 -13.55 11.52 15.22
C ASP A 319 -13.87 10.16 14.61
N PHE A 320 -13.14 9.12 15.00
CA PHE A 320 -13.32 7.78 14.46
C PHE A 320 -14.20 6.90 15.38
N GLY A 321 -14.33 7.28 16.65
CA GLY A 321 -15.09 6.50 17.64
C GLY A 321 -14.44 5.17 18.01
N CYS A 322 -13.13 5.04 17.75
CA CYS A 322 -12.36 3.84 18.11
C CYS A 322 -11.91 3.95 19.56
N THR A 323 -12.72 3.43 20.50
CA THR A 323 -12.51 3.57 21.94
C THR A 323 -11.93 2.35 22.63
N LYS A 324 -11.87 1.20 21.93
CA LYS A 324 -11.49 -0.10 22.49
C LYS A 324 -10.41 -0.76 21.64
N PHE A 325 -9.16 -0.63 22.07
CA PHE A 325 -8.02 -1.17 21.36
C PHE A 325 -6.82 -1.46 22.27
N ILE A 326 -5.88 -2.24 21.77
CA ILE A 326 -4.55 -2.45 22.34
C ILE A 326 -3.58 -1.54 21.57
N TYR A 327 -3.02 -0.55 22.27
CA TYR A 327 -1.95 0.31 21.74
C TYR A 327 -0.64 -0.46 21.70
N CYS A 328 0.01 -0.50 20.55
CA CYS A 328 1.30 -1.18 20.39
C CYS A 328 2.33 -0.25 19.76
N SER A 329 3.47 -0.04 20.43
CA SER A 329 4.54 0.84 19.99
C SER A 329 5.94 0.37 20.42
N ASP A 330 6.96 1.09 19.92
CA ASP A 330 8.34 0.90 20.35
C ASP A 330 8.65 1.53 21.73
N ALA A 331 9.88 1.29 22.22
CA ALA A 331 10.34 1.81 23.51
C ALA A 331 10.49 3.35 23.54
N GLY A 332 10.63 4.00 22.40
CA GLY A 332 10.71 5.47 22.29
C GLY A 332 9.37 6.14 22.54
N LEU A 333 8.29 5.44 22.27
CA LEU A 333 6.90 5.90 22.37
C LEU A 333 6.16 5.29 23.59
N GLY A 334 6.88 4.71 24.53
CA GLY A 334 6.36 4.02 25.72
C GLY A 334 6.57 4.78 27.03
N SER A 335 6.47 6.11 27.06
CA SER A 335 6.54 6.87 28.32
C SER A 335 5.38 6.52 29.25
N GLU A 336 5.57 6.70 30.55
CA GLU A 336 4.51 6.41 31.53
C GLU A 336 3.24 7.20 31.30
N ALA A 337 3.37 8.45 30.82
CA ALA A 337 2.21 9.27 30.46
C ALA A 337 1.39 8.63 29.31
N ILE A 338 2.06 8.12 28.30
CA ILE A 338 1.42 7.42 27.17
C ILE A 338 0.77 6.12 27.66
N LYS A 339 1.45 5.34 28.49
CA LYS A 339 0.92 4.09 29.05
C LYS A 339 -0.33 4.37 29.89
N LYS A 340 -0.35 5.42 30.72
CA LYS A 340 -1.52 5.82 31.52
C LYS A 340 -2.72 6.22 30.65
N ILE A 341 -2.50 6.94 29.55
CA ILE A 341 -3.57 7.29 28.61
C ILE A 341 -4.15 5.98 28.01
N ASN A 342 -3.29 5.06 27.58
CA ASN A 342 -3.69 3.81 26.96
C ASN A 342 -4.12 2.70 27.93
N HIS A 343 -4.03 2.92 29.24
CA HIS A 343 -4.62 2.08 30.29
C HIS A 343 -6.05 2.49 30.64
N ALA A 344 -6.52 3.65 30.17
CA ALA A 344 -7.81 4.21 30.56
C ALA A 344 -8.96 3.62 29.72
N GLY A 345 -10.12 3.36 30.37
CA GLY A 345 -11.31 2.86 29.72
C GLY A 345 -11.19 1.39 29.29
N GLU A 346 -11.54 1.09 28.03
CA GLU A 346 -11.43 -0.26 27.44
C GLU A 346 -10.16 -0.43 26.59
N ARG A 347 -9.14 0.39 26.83
CA ARG A 347 -7.85 0.32 26.15
C ARG A 347 -6.84 -0.46 26.97
N ALA A 348 -5.85 -0.99 26.28
CA ALA A 348 -4.68 -1.62 26.87
C ALA A 348 -3.43 -1.25 26.05
N PHE A 349 -2.25 -1.57 26.56
CA PHE A 349 -1.02 -1.31 25.81
C PHE A 349 -0.08 -2.52 25.81
N ILE A 350 0.72 -2.62 24.74
CA ILE A 350 1.89 -3.49 24.63
C ILE A 350 3.02 -2.62 24.09
N VAL A 351 4.05 -2.37 24.90
CA VAL A 351 5.14 -1.46 24.55
C VAL A 351 6.48 -2.14 24.73
N THR A 352 7.35 -2.01 23.72
CA THR A 352 8.72 -2.51 23.85
C THR A 352 9.43 -1.86 25.03
N GLN A 353 10.10 -2.68 25.85
CA GLN A 353 10.88 -2.23 26.99
C GLN A 353 12.38 -2.45 26.74
N SER A 354 13.17 -1.39 26.83
CA SER A 354 14.62 -1.52 26.75
C SER A 354 15.15 -2.14 28.06
N ILE A 355 15.69 -3.34 28.00
CA ILE A 355 16.32 -4.02 29.15
C ILE A 355 17.45 -3.17 29.73
N LYS A 356 18.23 -2.48 28.90
CA LYS A 356 19.31 -1.58 29.35
C LYS A 356 18.84 -0.41 30.20
N LYS A 357 17.55 -0.02 30.09
CA LYS A 357 16.92 1.08 30.86
C LYS A 357 16.15 0.62 32.09
N LEU A 358 16.08 -0.69 32.36
CA LEU A 358 15.51 -1.22 33.59
C LEU A 358 16.35 -0.79 34.80
N ASN A 359 15.76 -0.73 35.99
CA ASN A 359 16.51 -0.56 37.24
C ASN A 359 17.44 -1.77 37.46
N LYS A 360 18.24 -1.72 38.50
CA LYS A 360 19.29 -2.72 38.73
C LYS A 360 18.74 -4.13 38.99
N ASP A 361 17.66 -4.21 39.75
CA ASP A 361 17.07 -5.50 40.17
C ASP A 361 16.29 -6.15 39.03
N ASP A 362 15.40 -5.40 38.37
CA ASP A 362 14.65 -5.86 37.20
C ASP A 362 15.63 -6.25 36.05
N LYS A 363 16.73 -5.50 35.88
CA LYS A 363 17.75 -5.82 34.88
C LYS A 363 18.47 -7.12 35.20
N LYS A 364 18.83 -7.33 36.47
CA LYS A 364 19.45 -8.59 36.95
C LYS A 364 18.52 -9.76 36.70
N TRP A 365 17.24 -9.62 37.06
CA TRP A 365 16.22 -10.62 36.78
C TRP A 365 16.06 -10.87 35.28
N ALA A 366 15.95 -9.83 34.46
CA ALA A 366 15.77 -9.96 33.02
C ALA A 366 16.91 -10.72 32.33
N LEU A 367 18.15 -10.53 32.79
CA LEU A 367 19.36 -11.15 32.24
C LEU A 367 19.69 -12.52 32.86
N ASP A 368 19.06 -12.91 33.96
CA ASP A 368 19.17 -14.26 34.51
C ASP A 368 18.62 -15.27 33.48
N ARG A 369 19.39 -16.30 33.17
CA ARG A 369 19.05 -17.30 32.16
C ARG A 369 18.11 -18.40 32.66
N THR A 370 17.75 -18.40 33.96
CA THR A 370 16.82 -19.33 34.57
C THR A 370 15.38 -18.83 34.55
N GLY A 371 14.41 -19.73 34.75
CA GLY A 371 13.00 -19.44 34.87
C GLY A 371 12.29 -19.13 33.53
N PHE A 372 12.94 -19.41 32.42
CA PHE A 372 12.29 -19.31 31.12
C PHE A 372 11.35 -20.48 30.82
N LYS A 373 10.38 -20.24 29.96
CA LYS A 373 9.46 -21.23 29.41
C LYS A 373 9.45 -21.11 27.89
N ARG A 374 9.19 -22.21 27.21
CA ARG A 374 9.02 -22.19 25.75
C ARG A 374 7.67 -21.59 25.39
N VAL A 375 7.62 -20.65 24.45
CA VAL A 375 6.36 -19.94 24.05
C VAL A 375 5.33 -20.88 23.42
N SER A 376 5.74 -22.00 22.81
CA SER A 376 4.80 -22.92 22.16
C SER A 376 3.93 -23.73 23.11
N ASP A 377 4.48 -24.13 24.27
CA ASP A 377 3.89 -25.16 25.16
C ASP A 377 4.12 -24.90 26.64
N ASP A 378 4.66 -23.75 27.03
CA ASP A 378 4.99 -23.33 28.40
C ASP A 378 5.93 -24.28 29.17
N THR A 379 6.66 -25.15 28.48
CA THR A 379 7.65 -26.04 29.06
C THR A 379 8.77 -25.24 29.73
N PRO A 380 9.07 -25.42 31.02
CA PRO A 380 10.19 -24.76 31.70
C PRO A 380 11.53 -25.18 31.08
N VAL A 381 12.41 -24.21 30.90
CA VAL A 381 13.71 -24.42 30.26
C VAL A 381 14.77 -23.53 30.92
N ASP A 382 16.00 -24.05 31.04
CA ASP A 382 17.19 -23.27 31.33
C ASP A 382 17.84 -22.85 29.99
N LEU A 383 18.04 -21.55 29.77
CA LEU A 383 18.61 -21.07 28.54
C LEU A 383 20.07 -21.50 28.31
N SER A 384 20.77 -21.93 29.37
CA SER A 384 22.13 -22.45 29.25
C SER A 384 22.20 -23.84 28.60
N GLU A 385 21.08 -24.58 28.61
CA GLU A 385 20.97 -25.92 28.03
C GLU A 385 20.48 -25.92 26.58
N ILE A 386 20.11 -24.72 26.03
CA ILE A 386 19.55 -24.61 24.68
C ILE A 386 20.67 -24.54 23.66
N PRO A 387 20.65 -25.37 22.59
CA PRO A 387 21.60 -25.28 21.49
C PRO A 387 21.55 -23.92 20.78
N GLU A 388 22.70 -23.43 20.29
CA GLU A 388 22.81 -22.16 19.56
C GLU A 388 21.98 -22.16 18.25
N ASP A 389 21.77 -23.31 17.65
CA ASP A 389 21.01 -23.50 16.39
C ASP A 389 19.51 -23.73 16.60
N ASP A 390 19.04 -23.71 17.85
CA ASP A 390 17.61 -23.84 18.15
C ASP A 390 16.81 -22.64 17.62
N ASN A 391 15.63 -22.92 17.03
CA ASN A 391 14.74 -21.92 16.48
C ASN A 391 13.58 -21.54 17.42
N GLY A 392 13.60 -22.01 18.66
CA GLY A 392 12.59 -21.74 19.67
C GLY A 392 12.57 -20.28 20.10
N LEU A 393 11.40 -19.86 20.58
CA LEU A 393 11.23 -18.61 21.32
C LEU A 393 10.89 -18.94 22.76
N TYR A 394 11.61 -18.35 23.68
CA TYR A 394 11.49 -18.58 25.11
C TYR A 394 11.10 -17.29 25.81
N TYR A 395 10.36 -17.38 26.92
CA TYR A 395 9.93 -16.21 27.67
C TYR A 395 9.96 -16.48 29.18
N LYS A 396 10.04 -15.39 29.95
CA LYS A 396 9.67 -15.31 31.36
C LYS A 396 8.98 -13.99 31.63
N ASP A 397 8.20 -13.93 32.66
CA ASP A 397 7.41 -12.76 33.01
C ASP A 397 7.31 -12.56 34.51
N GLU A 398 7.13 -11.30 34.92
CA GLU A 398 6.90 -10.93 36.32
C GLU A 398 6.03 -9.68 36.43
N PRO A 399 5.38 -9.44 37.60
CA PRO A 399 4.75 -8.17 37.89
C PRO A 399 5.78 -7.01 37.86
N TYR A 400 5.42 -5.91 37.22
CA TYR A 400 6.32 -4.79 37.03
C TYR A 400 5.63 -3.46 37.34
N THR A 401 6.10 -2.76 38.38
CA THR A 401 5.52 -1.47 38.80
C THR A 401 6.64 -0.46 39.00
N PRO A 402 7.21 0.08 37.86
CA PRO A 402 8.37 0.99 37.93
C PRO A 402 8.05 2.30 38.65
N ARG A 403 6.79 2.73 38.68
CA ARG A 403 6.30 3.95 39.35
C ARG A 403 4.92 3.72 39.96
N THR A 404 3.84 3.99 39.22
CA THR A 404 2.45 3.95 39.73
C THR A 404 1.56 3.00 38.98
N LEU A 405 1.92 2.62 37.76
CA LEU A 405 1.11 1.76 36.92
C LEU A 405 1.53 0.29 37.07
N HIS A 406 0.57 -0.57 37.47
CA HIS A 406 0.79 -2.01 37.51
C HIS A 406 0.86 -2.55 36.08
N GLN A 407 1.93 -3.25 35.79
CA GLN A 407 2.25 -3.80 34.48
C GLN A 407 2.78 -5.22 34.64
N ARG A 408 2.93 -5.90 33.55
CA ARG A 408 3.63 -7.17 33.41
C ARG A 408 4.85 -6.95 32.53
N LEU A 409 6.04 -7.31 33.00
CA LEU A 409 7.26 -7.32 32.19
C LEU A 409 7.44 -8.72 31.65
N ILE A 410 7.49 -8.83 30.32
CA ILE A 410 7.72 -10.09 29.61
C ILE A 410 9.07 -9.96 28.91
N VAL A 411 10.01 -10.84 29.25
CA VAL A 411 11.34 -10.93 28.61
C VAL A 411 11.37 -12.18 27.76
N THR A 412 11.79 -12.03 26.51
CA THR A 412 11.94 -13.15 25.58
C THR A 412 13.39 -13.37 25.20
N TYR A 413 13.72 -14.60 24.84
CA TYR A 413 15.01 -15.02 24.31
C TYR A 413 14.83 -15.85 23.03
N SER A 414 15.62 -15.54 22.01
CA SER A 414 15.71 -16.31 20.78
C SER A 414 17.15 -16.64 20.44
N PRO A 415 17.55 -17.91 20.39
CA PRO A 415 18.92 -18.34 20.01
C PRO A 415 19.32 -17.82 18.62
N LYS A 416 18.41 -17.92 17.67
CA LYS A 416 18.63 -17.40 16.30
C LYS A 416 18.95 -15.91 16.29
N TYR A 417 18.24 -15.10 17.08
CA TYR A 417 18.48 -13.68 17.18
C TYR A 417 19.78 -13.38 17.94
N ALA A 418 20.12 -14.18 18.95
CA ALA A 418 21.38 -14.11 19.67
C ALA A 418 22.57 -14.36 18.73
N GLY A 419 22.51 -15.40 17.91
CA GLY A 419 23.54 -15.69 16.90
C GLY A 419 23.71 -14.55 15.88
N TYR A 420 22.61 -13.95 15.44
CA TYR A 420 22.66 -12.77 14.57
C TYR A 420 23.33 -11.56 15.23
N GLN A 421 22.98 -11.25 16.48
CA GLN A 421 23.55 -10.13 17.23
C GLN A 421 25.04 -10.37 17.54
N LYS A 422 25.42 -11.60 17.89
CA LYS A 422 26.82 -12.04 18.06
C LYS A 422 27.64 -11.78 16.78
N THR A 423 27.15 -12.21 15.64
CA THR A 423 27.83 -11.99 14.34
C THR A 423 28.06 -10.49 14.06
N ILE A 424 27.06 -9.64 14.33
CA ILE A 424 27.21 -8.18 14.17
C ILE A 424 28.24 -7.63 15.14
N ARG A 425 28.21 -8.05 16.41
CA ARG A 425 29.15 -7.60 17.44
C ARG A 425 30.57 -8.02 17.09
N ASP A 426 30.79 -9.28 16.71
CA ASP A 426 32.09 -9.82 16.35
C ASP A 426 32.74 -9.05 15.18
N ALA A 427 31.92 -8.72 14.15
CA ALA A 427 32.37 -7.87 13.05
C ALA A 427 32.71 -6.43 13.50
N GLN A 428 32.05 -5.90 14.55
CA GLN A 428 32.37 -4.59 15.11
C GLN A 428 33.63 -4.64 15.99
N VAL A 429 33.86 -5.73 16.73
CA VAL A 429 35.06 -5.98 17.51
C VAL A 429 36.26 -6.08 16.58
N GLU A 430 36.18 -6.86 15.51
CA GLU A 430 37.26 -6.95 14.49
C GLU A 430 37.61 -5.58 13.89
N ARG A 431 36.63 -4.73 13.66
CA ARG A 431 36.87 -3.34 13.19
C ARG A 431 37.55 -2.50 14.28
N ALA A 432 37.17 -2.66 15.54
CA ALA A 432 37.84 -1.97 16.67
C ALA A 432 39.31 -2.39 16.80
N GLU A 433 39.60 -3.68 16.67
CA GLU A 433 40.98 -4.20 16.64
C GLU A 433 41.81 -3.61 15.48
N LYS A 434 41.24 -3.56 14.27
CA LYS A 434 41.89 -2.90 13.13
C LYS A 434 42.14 -1.40 13.37
N MET A 435 41.25 -0.71 14.08
CA MET A 435 41.44 0.70 14.46
C MET A 435 42.56 0.86 15.48
N LEU A 436 42.68 -0.04 16.47
CA LEU A 436 43.74 -0.06 17.44
C LEU A 436 45.09 -0.28 16.74
N ASN A 437 45.20 -1.32 15.92
CA ASN A 437 46.43 -1.68 15.22
C ASN A 437 46.92 -0.60 14.23
N SER A 438 46.02 0.19 13.69
CA SER A 438 46.32 1.30 12.76
C SER A 438 46.63 2.63 13.45
N GLY A 439 46.50 2.74 14.77
CA GLY A 439 46.66 3.98 15.54
C GLY A 439 45.60 5.06 15.26
N LYS A 440 44.56 4.74 14.46
CA LYS A 440 43.52 5.69 14.03
C LYS A 440 42.34 5.75 14.99
N VAL A 441 42.56 5.77 16.28
CA VAL A 441 41.49 5.88 17.27
C VAL A 441 41.00 7.34 17.36
N LYS A 442 39.86 7.64 16.76
CA LYS A 442 39.24 8.98 16.81
C LYS A 442 38.85 9.38 18.24
N LYS A 443 39.08 10.66 18.55
CA LYS A 443 38.83 11.23 19.89
C LYS A 443 37.35 11.47 20.19
N GLU A 444 36.42 11.40 19.21
CA GLU A 444 35.09 12.00 19.35
C GLU A 444 33.92 11.03 19.17
N ARG A 445 32.88 11.43 19.81
CA ARG A 445 31.48 11.01 19.93
C ARG A 445 31.04 9.74 19.24
N ARG A 446 30.56 8.85 20.02
CA ARG A 446 30.22 7.47 19.75
C ARG A 446 28.74 7.32 19.42
N ASN A 447 28.50 6.92 18.21
CA ASN A 447 27.23 6.33 17.83
C ASN A 447 27.12 4.96 18.57
N PRO A 448 25.94 4.52 19.04
CA PRO A 448 25.75 3.17 19.62
C PRO A 448 26.27 2.02 18.74
N GLY A 449 26.31 2.20 17.43
CA GLY A 449 26.87 1.24 16.47
C GLY A 449 28.35 1.43 16.13
N ASP A 450 29.06 2.40 16.73
CA ASP A 450 30.46 2.67 16.41
C ASP A 450 31.37 1.60 17.03
N PRO A 451 32.24 0.91 16.22
CA PRO A 451 33.24 -0.02 16.74
C PRO A 451 34.12 0.57 17.82
N ALA A 452 34.45 1.84 17.76
CA ALA A 452 35.25 2.54 18.75
C ALA A 452 34.70 2.51 20.18
N ARG A 453 33.40 2.11 20.37
CA ARG A 453 32.84 1.90 21.72
C ARG A 453 33.48 0.76 22.49
N PHE A 454 34.10 -0.20 21.79
CA PHE A 454 34.85 -1.32 22.36
C PHE A 454 36.31 -0.98 22.64
N ILE A 455 36.74 0.27 22.41
CA ILE A 455 38.10 0.71 22.72
C ILE A 455 38.07 1.47 24.04
N GLY A 456 38.65 0.89 25.07
CA GLY A 456 38.95 1.51 26.34
C GLY A 456 40.19 2.42 26.23
N LYS A 457 40.34 3.34 27.17
CA LYS A 457 41.51 4.22 27.29
C LYS A 457 41.95 4.25 28.74
N THR A 458 43.21 3.91 28.97
CA THR A 458 43.83 4.01 30.29
C THR A 458 44.88 5.10 30.24
N ALA A 459 44.89 5.97 31.22
CA ALA A 459 45.93 6.95 31.45
C ALA A 459 46.66 6.55 32.74
N VAL A 460 47.92 6.27 32.67
CA VAL A 460 48.75 5.89 33.82
C VAL A 460 49.87 6.90 34.00
N THR A 461 49.97 7.48 35.18
CA THR A 461 51.16 8.25 35.58
C THR A 461 51.69 7.68 36.87
N GLU A 462 53.01 7.44 36.95
CA GLU A 462 53.68 7.07 38.20
C GLU A 462 53.92 8.28 39.11
N ASP A 463 53.95 9.51 38.57
CA ASP A 463 54.39 10.73 39.33
C ASP A 463 53.52 11.97 39.11
N GLY A 464 52.25 11.84 38.68
CA GLY A 464 51.31 13.00 38.59
C GLY A 464 51.57 13.96 37.41
N GLU A 465 52.42 13.60 36.44
CA GLU A 465 52.61 14.31 35.17
C GLU A 465 51.63 13.88 34.08
N ALA A 466 51.58 14.57 32.95
CA ALA A 466 50.63 14.30 31.84
C ALA A 466 50.73 12.84 31.35
N ALA A 467 49.68 12.06 31.58
CA ALA A 467 49.65 10.64 31.30
C ALA A 467 49.59 10.37 29.79
N GLU A 468 50.34 9.40 29.32
CA GLU A 468 50.20 8.86 27.99
C GLU A 468 48.93 7.99 27.92
N ILE A 469 48.06 8.23 26.93
CA ILE A 469 46.81 7.50 26.77
C ILE A 469 47.05 6.24 25.96
N HIS A 470 46.91 5.09 26.60
CA HIS A 470 47.01 3.79 25.95
C HIS A 470 45.61 3.25 25.62
N PRO A 471 45.22 3.18 24.33
CA PRO A 471 43.99 2.56 23.93
C PRO A 471 44.13 1.01 23.97
N TYR A 472 43.08 0.33 24.47
CA TYR A 472 43.01 -1.12 24.54
C TYR A 472 41.62 -1.63 24.14
N LEU A 473 41.51 -2.93 23.78
CA LEU A 473 40.22 -3.55 23.54
C LEU A 473 39.58 -3.87 24.89
N ASP A 474 38.39 -3.28 25.12
CA ASP A 474 37.60 -3.42 26.35
C ASP A 474 36.77 -4.72 26.32
N THR A 475 37.41 -5.81 26.74
CA THR A 475 36.82 -7.17 26.81
C THR A 475 35.61 -7.23 27.75
N ASP A 476 35.69 -6.55 28.89
CA ASP A 476 34.60 -6.51 29.87
C ASP A 476 33.31 -5.93 29.25
N LYS A 477 33.50 -4.90 28.44
CA LYS A 477 32.39 -4.26 27.74
C LYS A 477 31.81 -5.14 26.62
N ILE A 478 32.65 -5.90 25.93
CA ILE A 478 32.21 -6.87 24.93
C ILE A 478 31.35 -7.95 25.60
N GLU A 479 31.81 -8.50 26.72
CA GLU A 479 31.10 -9.51 27.50
C GLU A 479 29.79 -8.95 28.08
N GLN A 480 29.80 -7.71 28.62
CA GLN A 480 28.60 -7.05 29.11
C GLN A 480 27.56 -6.84 27.99
N GLU A 481 27.96 -6.48 26.78
CA GLU A 481 27.04 -6.36 25.65
C GLU A 481 26.52 -7.74 25.19
N ALA A 482 27.31 -8.80 25.29
CA ALA A 482 26.91 -10.16 24.96
C ALA A 482 25.76 -10.71 25.84
N LEU A 483 25.63 -10.23 27.09
CA LEU A 483 24.53 -10.64 27.96
C LEU A 483 23.14 -10.31 27.41
N TYR A 484 23.05 -9.32 26.52
CA TYR A 484 21.79 -8.88 25.93
C TYR A 484 21.44 -9.60 24.62
N ASP A 485 22.35 -10.45 24.09
CA ASP A 485 22.12 -11.13 22.83
C ASP A 485 20.91 -12.05 22.91
N GLY A 486 20.05 -11.93 21.91
CA GLY A 486 18.81 -12.69 21.82
C GLY A 486 17.69 -12.21 22.74
N MET A 487 17.98 -11.28 23.66
CA MET A 487 17.00 -10.78 24.63
C MET A 487 16.17 -9.64 24.06
N TYR A 488 14.84 -9.72 24.28
CA TYR A 488 13.87 -8.69 23.95
C TYR A 488 12.85 -8.59 25.09
N ALA A 489 12.29 -7.42 25.33
CA ALA A 489 11.31 -7.24 26.38
C ALA A 489 10.15 -6.35 25.97
N VAL A 490 8.97 -6.66 26.49
CA VAL A 490 7.77 -5.85 26.39
C VAL A 490 7.15 -5.62 27.76
N THR A 491 6.44 -4.51 27.91
CA THR A 491 5.58 -4.24 29.07
C THR A 491 4.15 -4.07 28.63
N THR A 492 3.22 -4.56 29.41
CA THR A 492 1.79 -4.53 29.12
C THR A 492 0.97 -4.42 30.42
N ASP A 493 -0.25 -3.89 30.33
CA ASP A 493 -1.26 -3.90 31.38
C ASP A 493 -2.27 -5.07 31.23
N LEU A 494 -2.06 -5.94 30.24
CA LEU A 494 -2.79 -7.20 30.07
C LEU A 494 -2.22 -8.26 31.04
N LEU A 495 -2.62 -8.17 32.30
CA LEU A 495 -2.00 -8.95 33.38
C LEU A 495 -2.32 -10.44 33.30
N ASP A 496 -3.53 -10.78 32.88
CA ASP A 496 -4.06 -12.14 32.87
C ASP A 496 -4.08 -12.78 31.48
N ASP A 497 -3.71 -12.00 30.43
CA ASP A 497 -3.75 -12.48 29.06
C ASP A 497 -2.60 -13.43 28.73
N ASP A 498 -2.84 -14.32 27.77
CA ASP A 498 -1.84 -15.27 27.27
C ASP A 498 -0.61 -14.56 26.68
N VAL A 499 0.58 -14.95 27.14
CA VAL A 499 1.86 -14.38 26.68
C VAL A 499 2.05 -14.57 25.18
N LYS A 500 1.67 -15.72 24.63
CA LYS A 500 1.77 -16.00 23.20
C LYS A 500 0.93 -15.02 22.36
N GLY A 501 -0.27 -14.69 22.84
CA GLY A 501 -1.12 -13.66 22.22
C GLY A 501 -0.50 -12.27 22.26
N ILE A 502 0.05 -11.87 23.43
CA ILE A 502 0.75 -10.58 23.60
C ILE A 502 1.96 -10.48 22.68
N LEU A 503 2.80 -11.51 22.61
CA LEU A 503 3.98 -11.52 21.75
C LEU A 503 3.61 -11.47 20.27
N LYS A 504 2.58 -12.20 19.84
CA LYS A 504 2.08 -12.15 18.46
C LYS A 504 1.62 -10.74 18.06
N VAL A 505 0.97 -10.02 18.95
CA VAL A 505 0.61 -8.61 18.72
C VAL A 505 1.88 -7.76 18.61
N SER A 506 2.82 -7.90 19.55
CA SER A 506 4.09 -7.15 19.52
C SER A 506 4.89 -7.40 18.23
N GLU A 507 4.96 -8.64 17.78
CA GLU A 507 5.62 -9.01 16.51
C GLU A 507 4.98 -8.33 15.30
N GLY A 508 3.64 -8.16 15.29
CA GLY A 508 2.93 -7.53 14.17
C GLY A 508 3.33 -6.07 13.88
N ARG A 509 4.12 -5.45 14.75
CA ARG A 509 4.57 -4.05 14.61
C ARG A 509 5.43 -3.79 13.36
N TRP A 510 6.16 -4.79 12.85
CA TRP A 510 6.95 -4.63 11.61
C TRP A 510 6.12 -4.12 10.42
N LYS A 511 4.81 -4.34 10.42
CA LYS A 511 3.90 -3.91 9.35
C LYS A 511 3.86 -2.38 9.20
N ILE A 512 4.01 -1.60 10.28
CA ILE A 512 4.02 -0.14 10.20
C ILE A 512 5.36 0.35 9.61
N GLU A 513 6.45 -0.31 9.93
CA GLU A 513 7.76 -0.02 9.35
C GLU A 513 7.72 -0.27 7.82
N GLU A 514 7.07 -1.36 7.41
CA GLU A 514 6.83 -1.66 5.99
C GLU A 514 5.95 -0.60 5.32
N CYS A 515 4.89 -0.13 5.96
CA CYS A 515 4.06 0.97 5.46
C CYS A 515 4.90 2.24 5.21
N PHE A 516 5.78 2.59 6.13
CA PHE A 516 6.70 3.72 5.91
C PHE A 516 7.72 3.46 4.80
N ARG A 517 8.21 2.22 4.67
CA ARG A 517 9.10 1.84 3.56
C ARG A 517 8.39 2.02 2.23
N ILE A 518 7.17 1.50 2.08
CA ILE A 518 6.36 1.63 0.86
C ILE A 518 6.13 3.12 0.53
N MET A 519 5.75 3.94 1.51
CA MET A 519 5.56 5.37 1.28
C MET A 519 6.85 6.07 0.82
N LYS A 520 8.01 5.73 1.40
CA LYS A 520 9.30 6.37 1.10
C LYS A 520 9.90 5.90 -0.21
N THR A 521 9.82 4.61 -0.49
CA THR A 521 10.53 3.94 -1.59
C THR A 521 9.62 3.75 -2.80
N ASP A 522 8.49 3.07 -2.60
CA ASP A 522 7.64 2.64 -3.72
C ASP A 522 6.70 3.77 -4.19
N PHE A 523 6.23 4.61 -3.26
CA PHE A 523 5.39 5.77 -3.59
C PHE A 523 6.16 7.08 -3.63
N GLU A 524 7.47 7.06 -3.44
CA GLU A 524 8.32 8.24 -3.52
C GLU A 524 7.67 9.47 -2.86
N ALA A 525 7.20 9.32 -1.60
CA ALA A 525 6.60 10.45 -0.87
C ALA A 525 7.58 11.64 -0.72
N ARG A 526 8.83 11.44 -1.08
CA ARG A 526 9.90 12.43 -1.23
C ARG A 526 10.67 12.17 -2.53
N PRO A 527 11.25 13.20 -3.18
CA PRO A 527 11.25 14.60 -2.78
C PRO A 527 9.87 15.25 -2.88
N VAL A 528 9.60 16.23 -1.98
CA VAL A 528 8.34 16.99 -1.96
C VAL A 528 8.55 18.31 -2.68
N PHE A 529 7.91 18.47 -3.85
CA PHE A 529 8.02 19.65 -4.70
C PHE A 529 7.01 20.76 -4.35
N LEU A 530 6.59 20.83 -3.08
CA LEU A 530 5.63 21.82 -2.57
C LEU A 530 6.28 22.59 -1.43
N ARG A 531 5.94 23.89 -1.30
CA ARG A 531 6.47 24.77 -0.25
C ARG A 531 5.48 25.04 0.86
N ASP A 532 4.23 25.27 0.51
CA ASP A 532 3.13 25.58 1.42
C ASP A 532 2.76 24.36 2.28
N ASP A 533 2.63 24.55 3.60
CA ASP A 533 2.42 23.47 4.57
C ASP A 533 1.04 22.78 4.38
N ILE A 534 0.00 23.54 3.96
CA ILE A 534 -1.33 22.96 3.66
C ILE A 534 -1.23 22.03 2.46
N ARG A 535 -0.52 22.45 1.41
CA ARG A 535 -0.31 21.61 0.21
C ARG A 535 0.60 20.42 0.48
N ILE A 536 1.58 20.57 1.38
CA ILE A 536 2.40 19.46 1.88
C ILE A 536 1.53 18.46 2.64
N LYS A 537 0.62 18.92 3.50
CA LYS A 537 -0.36 18.07 4.19
C LYS A 537 -1.24 17.30 3.19
N ALA A 538 -1.71 17.98 2.13
CA ALA A 538 -2.46 17.34 1.04
C ALA A 538 -1.63 16.29 0.27
N HIS A 539 -0.34 16.54 0.05
CA HIS A 539 0.55 15.57 -0.60
C HIS A 539 0.67 14.29 0.24
N PHE A 540 0.90 14.41 1.54
CA PHE A 540 0.97 13.25 2.43
C PHE A 540 -0.39 12.55 2.59
N LEU A 541 -1.50 13.29 2.53
CA LEU A 541 -2.84 12.69 2.45
C LEU A 541 -2.99 11.82 1.20
N ILE A 542 -2.54 12.28 0.03
CA ILE A 542 -2.57 11.49 -1.20
C ILE A 542 -1.71 10.23 -1.05
N CYS A 543 -0.50 10.33 -0.50
CA CYS A 543 0.36 9.18 -0.24
C CYS A 543 -0.29 8.19 0.74
N PHE A 544 -0.92 8.70 1.81
CA PHE A 544 -1.66 7.90 2.78
C PHE A 544 -2.85 7.17 2.14
N LEU A 545 -3.66 7.85 1.34
CA LEU A 545 -4.80 7.24 0.64
C LEU A 545 -4.35 6.18 -0.38
N SER A 546 -3.24 6.45 -1.07
CA SER A 546 -2.60 5.47 -1.97
C SER A 546 -2.17 4.22 -1.20
N LEU A 547 -1.58 4.40 -0.01
CA LEU A 547 -1.19 3.30 0.86
C LEU A 547 -2.41 2.51 1.36
N VAL A 548 -3.48 3.19 1.79
CA VAL A 548 -4.73 2.52 2.19
C VAL A 548 -5.27 1.66 1.06
N ILE A 549 -5.39 2.20 -0.16
CA ILE A 549 -5.88 1.47 -1.34
C ILE A 549 -4.98 0.27 -1.65
N TYR A 550 -3.67 0.47 -1.63
CA TYR A 550 -2.69 -0.58 -1.87
C TYR A 550 -2.80 -1.72 -0.83
N ARG A 551 -2.88 -1.39 0.46
CA ARG A 551 -2.99 -2.40 1.54
C ARG A 551 -4.29 -3.20 1.43
N TYR A 552 -5.40 -2.59 1.00
CA TYR A 552 -6.63 -3.33 0.69
C TYR A 552 -6.46 -4.27 -0.51
N LEU A 553 -5.82 -3.81 -1.57
CA LEU A 553 -5.53 -4.65 -2.75
C LEU A 553 -4.64 -5.83 -2.37
N GLU A 554 -3.58 -5.61 -1.61
CA GLU A 554 -2.68 -6.65 -1.12
C GLU A 554 -3.39 -7.66 -0.20
N ARG A 555 -4.26 -7.19 0.70
CA ARG A 555 -5.09 -8.04 1.55
C ARG A 555 -6.03 -8.94 0.73
N GLU A 556 -6.72 -8.38 -0.25
CA GLU A 556 -7.60 -9.16 -1.13
C GLU A 556 -6.82 -10.18 -1.99
N LEU A 557 -5.57 -9.89 -2.33
CA LEU A 557 -4.62 -10.83 -2.93
C LEU A 557 -4.05 -11.85 -1.91
N LYS A 558 -4.52 -11.83 -0.65
CA LYS A 558 -4.12 -12.74 0.43
C LYS A 558 -2.61 -12.72 0.69
N TYR A 559 -1.94 -11.60 0.46
CA TYR A 559 -0.49 -11.43 0.62
C TYR A 559 0.35 -12.44 -0.19
N ALA A 560 -0.20 -12.94 -1.31
CA ALA A 560 0.45 -13.98 -2.13
C ALA A 560 1.58 -13.43 -3.03
N PHE A 561 1.72 -12.10 -3.14
CA PHE A 561 2.69 -11.43 -4.00
C PHE A 561 3.39 -10.31 -3.24
N THR A 562 4.64 -10.02 -3.60
CA THR A 562 5.40 -8.91 -2.99
C THR A 562 4.91 -7.55 -3.50
N CYS A 563 5.16 -6.49 -2.71
CA CYS A 563 4.82 -5.11 -3.09
C CYS A 563 5.39 -4.74 -4.47
N GLU A 564 6.68 -4.98 -4.67
CA GLU A 564 7.37 -4.75 -5.94
C GLU A 564 6.67 -5.46 -7.12
N THR A 565 6.38 -6.76 -6.95
CA THR A 565 5.71 -7.56 -8.00
C THR A 565 4.34 -6.97 -8.38
N ILE A 566 3.55 -6.56 -7.38
CA ILE A 566 2.21 -5.97 -7.61
C ILE A 566 2.35 -4.63 -8.35
N LEU A 567 3.18 -3.73 -7.84
CA LEU A 567 3.34 -2.39 -8.42
C LEU A 567 3.91 -2.44 -9.84
N ASP A 568 4.92 -3.27 -10.08
CA ASP A 568 5.49 -3.43 -11.41
C ASP A 568 4.48 -4.02 -12.39
N LYS A 569 3.66 -4.97 -11.95
CA LYS A 569 2.58 -5.48 -12.80
C LYS A 569 1.59 -4.37 -13.16
N LEU A 570 1.14 -3.58 -12.20
CA LEU A 570 0.21 -2.47 -12.45
C LEU A 570 0.79 -1.46 -13.44
N LYS A 571 2.09 -1.14 -13.36
CA LYS A 571 2.79 -0.25 -14.32
C LYS A 571 2.82 -0.82 -15.75
N THR A 572 2.89 -2.15 -15.89
CA THR A 572 2.97 -2.80 -17.21
C THR A 572 1.62 -3.01 -17.88
N ILE A 573 0.49 -2.93 -17.16
CA ILE A 573 -0.84 -3.07 -17.75
C ILE A 573 -1.19 -1.83 -18.58
N ASN A 574 -0.87 -1.90 -19.86
CA ASN A 574 -1.06 -0.83 -20.82
C ASN A 574 -1.84 -1.33 -22.05
N PHE A 575 -2.37 -0.40 -22.84
CA PHE A 575 -3.20 -0.69 -24.00
C PHE A 575 -2.76 0.14 -25.21
N ALA A 576 -2.75 -0.46 -26.40
CA ALA A 576 -2.67 0.25 -27.65
C ALA A 576 -4.08 0.52 -28.20
N ASP A 577 -4.38 1.77 -28.56
CA ASP A 577 -5.62 2.13 -29.28
C ASP A 577 -5.45 1.78 -30.77
N ILE A 578 -6.37 1.02 -31.30
CA ILE A 578 -6.37 0.57 -32.68
C ILE A 578 -7.42 1.33 -33.46
N GLN A 579 -6.97 2.40 -34.14
CA GLN A 579 -7.78 3.19 -35.08
C GLN A 579 -9.20 3.50 -34.56
N GLU A 580 -9.30 3.91 -33.34
CA GLU A 580 -10.59 4.16 -32.68
C GLU A 580 -11.57 2.97 -32.58
N GLN A 581 -11.17 1.78 -32.97
CA GLN A 581 -12.03 0.59 -32.94
C GLN A 581 -12.02 -0.13 -31.59
N GLY A 582 -10.86 -0.10 -30.90
CA GLY A 582 -10.70 -0.75 -29.61
C GLY A 582 -9.24 -0.78 -29.17
N PHE A 583 -8.93 -1.68 -28.28
CA PHE A 583 -7.66 -1.72 -27.57
C PHE A 583 -7.04 -3.12 -27.64
N ILE A 584 -5.73 -3.17 -27.77
CA ILE A 584 -4.93 -4.39 -27.60
C ILE A 584 -4.15 -4.25 -26.31
N PRO A 585 -4.27 -5.22 -25.36
CA PRO A 585 -3.41 -5.29 -24.19
C PRO A 585 -1.94 -5.45 -24.57
N LEU A 586 -1.05 -4.65 -23.95
CA LEU A 586 0.40 -4.66 -24.18
C LEU A 586 1.18 -5.33 -23.03
N TYR A 587 0.55 -6.20 -22.29
CA TYR A 587 1.14 -6.90 -21.16
C TYR A 587 0.93 -8.42 -21.25
N THR A 588 1.72 -9.16 -20.50
CA THR A 588 1.61 -10.62 -20.41
C THR A 588 0.65 -11.01 -19.31
N ARG A 589 -0.32 -11.88 -19.64
CA ARG A 589 -1.18 -12.55 -18.68
C ARG A 589 -0.38 -13.53 -17.83
N ASP A 590 -0.56 -13.48 -16.52
CA ASP A 590 0.05 -14.39 -15.55
C ASP A 590 -0.85 -14.58 -14.31
N ARG A 591 -0.35 -15.31 -13.31
CA ARG A 591 -1.09 -15.60 -12.07
C ARG A 591 -1.53 -14.34 -11.32
N LEU A 592 -0.73 -13.26 -11.35
CA LEU A 592 -1.07 -12.01 -10.70
C LEU A 592 -2.17 -11.28 -11.46
N THR A 593 -2.12 -11.23 -12.80
CA THR A 593 -3.21 -10.61 -13.58
C THR A 593 -4.52 -11.35 -13.38
N ASP A 594 -4.51 -12.69 -13.36
CA ASP A 594 -5.72 -13.48 -13.10
C ASP A 594 -6.30 -13.20 -11.70
N ALA A 595 -5.44 -13.12 -10.67
CA ALA A 595 -5.85 -12.78 -9.31
C ALA A 595 -6.42 -11.35 -9.22
N LEU A 596 -5.79 -10.38 -9.89
CA LEU A 596 -6.29 -8.99 -9.95
C LEU A 596 -7.68 -8.91 -10.61
N HIS A 597 -7.90 -9.65 -11.69
CA HIS A 597 -9.19 -9.74 -12.37
C HIS A 597 -10.26 -10.35 -11.47
N GLU A 598 -9.93 -11.45 -10.79
CA GLU A 598 -10.83 -12.13 -9.86
C GLU A 598 -11.30 -11.18 -8.73
N ILE A 599 -10.38 -10.54 -8.03
CA ILE A 599 -10.73 -9.64 -6.91
C ILE A 599 -11.45 -8.37 -7.34
N CYS A 600 -11.21 -7.87 -8.57
CA CYS A 600 -11.82 -6.65 -9.09
C CYS A 600 -13.12 -6.90 -9.86
N GLY A 601 -13.39 -8.14 -10.33
CA GLY A 601 -14.62 -8.54 -11.01
C GLY A 601 -14.74 -8.02 -12.43
N PHE A 602 -13.61 -7.78 -13.10
CA PHE A 602 -13.54 -7.46 -14.53
C PHE A 602 -12.23 -8.00 -15.11
N ASP A 603 -12.22 -8.28 -16.42
CA ASP A 603 -11.07 -8.81 -17.15
C ASP A 603 -10.58 -7.81 -18.18
N THR A 604 -9.25 -7.71 -18.36
CA THR A 604 -8.63 -6.83 -19.35
C THR A 604 -7.64 -7.56 -20.28
N ASP A 605 -7.47 -8.87 -20.14
CA ASP A 605 -6.49 -9.69 -20.85
C ASP A 605 -7.07 -10.42 -22.10
N TYR A 606 -7.99 -9.75 -22.78
CA TYR A 606 -8.51 -10.20 -24.08
C TYR A 606 -7.51 -9.89 -25.20
N LYS A 607 -7.49 -10.72 -26.25
CA LYS A 607 -6.67 -10.44 -27.44
C LYS A 607 -7.03 -9.09 -28.10
N PHE A 608 -8.28 -8.67 -27.97
CA PHE A 608 -8.78 -7.37 -28.42
C PHE A 608 -9.98 -6.96 -27.56
N ILE A 609 -10.03 -5.70 -27.17
CA ILE A 609 -11.10 -5.11 -26.35
C ILE A 609 -11.78 -4.02 -27.16
N THR A 610 -13.04 -4.23 -27.52
CA THR A 610 -13.81 -3.19 -28.22
C THR A 610 -14.00 -1.96 -27.35
N LYS A 611 -14.21 -0.77 -27.93
CA LYS A 611 -14.51 0.47 -27.17
C LYS A 611 -15.71 0.31 -26.24
N SER A 612 -16.74 -0.40 -26.67
CA SER A 612 -17.92 -0.69 -25.86
C SER A 612 -17.58 -1.57 -24.65
N HIS A 613 -16.74 -2.60 -24.85
CA HIS A 613 -16.29 -3.45 -23.77
C HIS A 613 -15.39 -2.70 -22.78
N MET A 614 -14.46 -1.87 -23.26
CA MET A 614 -13.62 -1.03 -22.39
C MET A 614 -14.47 -0.08 -21.53
N LYS A 615 -15.51 0.55 -22.10
CA LYS A 615 -16.46 1.35 -21.31
C LYS A 615 -17.17 0.52 -20.23
N THR A 616 -17.44 -0.76 -20.49
CA THR A 616 -18.02 -1.67 -19.49
C THR A 616 -17.02 -2.00 -18.38
N ILE A 617 -15.75 -2.23 -18.73
CA ILE A 617 -14.66 -2.43 -17.77
C ILE A 617 -14.51 -1.20 -16.87
N GLN A 618 -14.45 0.01 -17.44
CA GLN A 618 -14.39 1.27 -16.70
C GLN A 618 -15.61 1.48 -15.77
N LYS A 619 -16.80 1.06 -16.18
CA LYS A 619 -17.98 1.10 -15.29
C LYS A 619 -17.85 0.10 -14.14
N LYS A 620 -17.42 -1.13 -14.42
CA LYS A 620 -17.24 -2.17 -13.41
C LYS A 620 -16.15 -1.77 -12.39
N SER A 621 -15.03 -1.20 -12.82
CA SER A 621 -13.98 -0.72 -11.93
C SER A 621 -14.47 0.41 -10.99
N LYS A 622 -15.55 1.12 -11.36
CA LYS A 622 -16.24 2.10 -10.50
C LYS A 622 -17.39 1.51 -9.69
N GLY A 623 -17.55 0.18 -9.65
CA GLY A 623 -18.65 -0.48 -8.96
C GLY A 623 -20.03 -0.19 -9.55
N ARG A 624 -20.10 0.30 -10.80
CA ARG A 624 -21.34 0.61 -11.52
C ARG A 624 -21.75 -0.60 -12.37
N LYS A 625 -23.02 -0.98 -12.25
CA LYS A 625 -23.60 -2.08 -13.05
C LYS A 625 -23.84 -1.69 -14.51
#